data_7f456bb4c3e5501020d7dbf085c8d29f
#
_entry.id   7f456bb4c3e5501020d7dbf085c8d29f
#
_cell.length_a   1.000
_cell.length_b   1.000
_cell.length_c   1.000
_cell.angle_alpha   90.00
_cell.angle_beta   90.00
_cell.angle_gamma   90.00
#
_symmetry.space_group_name_H-M   'P 1'
#
loop_
_entity.id
_entity.type
_entity.pdbx_description
1 polymer ?
#
loop_
_entity_poly.entity_id
_entity_poly.type
_entity_poly.pdbx_seq_one_letter_code
_entity_poly.pdbx_strand_id
1 'polypeptide(L)'
;MQISREDCKLVTLTDIAAEARACSAHTITGHWTAGRYKQYFNDYHLLINDDGEILMPNGVTLDSVLAHTYGRNTGNIGVSMCCCLDAIIYRDGSVNFGSVPPTFAQIDAMAKIVAVITKCAPKMAPFGVTANTFRTHSEWAEMDGYGLYSGDADMRWDLIKLEDLGADEYTKPGGDVIRGKAIWHTFNNSDVYNLLQP
;
A
#
# COMPACT_ATOMS: atom_id res chain seq x y z
N MET A 1 7.49 -6.91 -13.38
CA MET A 1 7.76 -8.31 -13.85
C MET A 1 7.67 -9.25 -12.66
N GLN A 2 7.06 -10.46 -12.84
CA GLN A 2 7.00 -11.46 -11.76
C GLN A 2 8.40 -11.94 -11.38
N ILE A 3 8.64 -12.11 -10.07
CA ILE A 3 9.90 -12.57 -9.47
C ILE A 3 9.62 -13.71 -8.47
N SER A 4 10.66 -14.41 -8.04
CA SER A 4 10.56 -15.49 -7.05
C SER A 4 10.67 -14.98 -5.61
N ARG A 5 10.39 -15.84 -4.61
CA ARG A 5 10.57 -15.50 -3.20
C ARG A 5 12.06 -15.24 -2.86
N GLU A 6 12.97 -15.92 -3.53
CA GLU A 6 14.43 -15.79 -3.33
C GLU A 6 14.97 -14.46 -3.85
N ASP A 7 14.23 -13.80 -4.77
CA ASP A 7 14.55 -12.46 -5.24
C ASP A 7 14.10 -11.35 -4.27
N CYS A 8 13.55 -11.71 -3.11
CA CYS A 8 13.09 -10.78 -2.09
C CYS A 8 13.75 -11.06 -0.73
N LYS A 9 14.08 -9.99 -0.01
CA LYS A 9 14.42 -10.05 1.41
C LYS A 9 13.17 -9.83 2.28
N LEU A 10 13.08 -10.54 3.40
CA LEU A 10 12.14 -10.21 4.46
C LEU A 10 12.59 -8.92 5.13
N VAL A 11 11.66 -7.99 5.37
CA VAL A 11 11.94 -6.74 6.06
C VAL A 11 10.98 -6.54 7.23
N THR A 12 11.49 -5.97 8.31
CA THR A 12 10.70 -5.62 9.49
C THR A 12 10.28 -4.15 9.46
N LEU A 13 9.33 -3.77 10.31
CA LEU A 13 8.99 -2.34 10.48
C LEU A 13 10.20 -1.52 10.97
N THR A 14 11.13 -2.13 11.72
CA THR A 14 12.39 -1.49 12.14
C THR A 14 13.28 -1.19 10.94
N ASP A 15 13.44 -2.14 10.01
CA ASP A 15 14.22 -1.94 8.78
C ASP A 15 13.60 -0.83 7.93
N ILE A 16 12.27 -0.84 7.78
CA ILE A 16 11.53 0.18 7.05
C ILE A 16 11.69 1.55 7.70
N ALA A 17 11.60 1.65 9.03
CA ALA A 17 11.79 2.90 9.75
C ALA A 17 13.20 3.47 9.57
N ALA A 18 14.22 2.60 9.63
CA ALA A 18 15.61 3.00 9.42
C ALA A 18 15.83 3.56 8.03
N GLU A 19 15.31 2.88 7.00
CA GLU A 19 15.45 3.30 5.62
C GLU A 19 14.62 4.57 5.33
N ALA A 20 13.40 4.67 5.88
CA ALA A 20 12.53 5.83 5.71
C ALA A 20 13.12 7.12 6.26
N ARG A 21 13.90 7.08 7.36
CA ARG A 21 14.58 8.27 7.90
C ARG A 21 15.61 8.89 6.94
N ALA A 22 16.16 8.09 6.03
CA ALA A 22 17.15 8.53 5.05
C ALA A 22 16.55 8.78 3.65
N CYS A 23 15.29 8.39 3.41
CA CYS A 23 14.71 8.46 2.08
C CYS A 23 14.25 9.88 1.69
N SER A 24 14.21 10.12 0.39
CA SER A 24 13.75 11.38 -0.21
C SER A 24 12.30 11.33 -0.70
N ALA A 25 11.62 10.21 -0.53
CA ALA A 25 10.24 10.02 -0.95
C ALA A 25 9.28 10.99 -0.23
N HIS A 26 8.22 11.39 -0.92
CA HIS A 26 7.24 12.35 -0.42
C HIS A 26 5.80 11.82 -0.43
N THR A 27 5.58 10.63 -0.99
CA THR A 27 4.26 9.97 -1.00
C THR A 27 4.40 8.45 -1.04
N ILE A 28 3.33 7.77 -0.70
CA ILE A 28 3.18 6.32 -0.78
C ILE A 28 1.94 6.01 -1.62
N THR A 29 2.05 5.04 -2.51
CA THR A 29 0.89 4.50 -3.21
C THR A 29 0.61 3.07 -2.76
N GLY A 30 -0.62 2.83 -2.33
CA GLY A 30 -1.11 1.49 -2.01
C GLY A 30 -1.68 0.78 -3.23
N HIS A 31 -1.37 -0.52 -3.33
CA HIS A 31 -1.77 -1.41 -4.44
C HIS A 31 -2.25 -2.77 -3.94
N TRP A 32 -2.92 -3.51 -4.80
CA TRP A 32 -2.90 -4.97 -4.81
C TRP A 32 -2.28 -5.47 -6.12
N THR A 33 -1.73 -6.69 -6.13
CA THR A 33 -1.02 -7.21 -7.30
C THR A 33 -1.95 -7.74 -8.40
N ALA A 34 -3.25 -7.88 -8.13
CA ALA A 34 -4.21 -8.64 -8.94
C ALA A 34 -3.72 -10.08 -9.22
N GLY A 35 -2.94 -10.64 -8.31
CA GLY A 35 -2.30 -11.95 -8.38
C GLY A 35 -2.71 -12.87 -7.24
N ARG A 36 -1.99 -14.00 -7.14
CA ARG A 36 -2.15 -14.97 -6.05
C ARG A 36 -1.41 -14.49 -4.79
N TYR A 37 -1.77 -15.06 -3.65
CA TYR A 37 -0.88 -15.02 -2.48
C TYR A 37 0.51 -15.56 -2.86
N LYS A 38 1.55 -14.93 -2.30
CA LYS A 38 2.95 -15.31 -2.57
C LYS A 38 3.36 -15.21 -4.05
N GLN A 39 2.65 -14.41 -4.83
CA GLN A 39 3.05 -14.02 -6.19
C GLN A 39 3.64 -12.61 -6.13
N TYR A 40 4.94 -12.49 -6.41
CA TYR A 40 5.71 -11.27 -6.22
C TYR A 40 6.05 -10.59 -7.54
N PHE A 41 6.21 -9.26 -7.48
CA PHE A 41 6.54 -8.43 -8.64
C PHE A 41 7.58 -7.38 -8.25
N ASN A 42 8.55 -7.10 -9.13
CA ASN A 42 9.59 -6.10 -8.89
C ASN A 42 9.17 -4.66 -9.26
N ASP A 43 7.89 -4.45 -9.51
CA ASP A 43 7.32 -3.14 -9.80
C ASP A 43 6.99 -2.35 -8.52
N TYR A 44 7.09 -2.99 -7.34
CA TYR A 44 6.76 -2.41 -6.03
C TYR A 44 7.97 -2.41 -5.09
N HIS A 45 8.02 -1.41 -4.20
CA HIS A 45 9.06 -1.33 -3.17
C HIS A 45 8.84 -2.34 -2.06
N LEU A 46 7.59 -2.49 -1.63
CA LEU A 46 7.20 -3.42 -0.58
C LEU A 46 6.03 -4.28 -1.05
N LEU A 47 6.12 -5.56 -0.78
CA LEU A 47 5.11 -6.57 -1.07
C LEU A 47 4.65 -7.19 0.25
N ILE A 48 3.36 -7.44 0.41
CA ILE A 48 2.77 -7.97 1.63
C ILE A 48 2.09 -9.30 1.32
N ASN A 49 2.57 -10.37 1.98
CA ASN A 49 1.96 -11.70 1.89
C ASN A 49 0.63 -11.79 2.63
N ASP A 50 -0.09 -12.88 2.39
CA ASP A 50 -1.37 -13.22 3.02
C ASP A 50 -1.32 -13.31 4.56
N ASP A 51 -0.17 -13.64 5.12
CA ASP A 51 0.11 -13.69 6.57
C ASP A 51 0.62 -12.35 7.15
N GLY A 52 0.79 -11.32 6.33
CA GLY A 52 1.30 -10.00 6.74
C GLY A 52 2.82 -9.88 6.69
N GLU A 53 3.57 -10.92 6.25
CA GLU A 53 5.00 -10.78 5.99
C GLU A 53 5.28 -9.67 4.97
N ILE A 54 6.28 -8.85 5.26
CA ILE A 54 6.68 -7.73 4.39
C ILE A 54 7.97 -8.11 3.65
N LEU A 55 7.93 -8.01 2.35
CA LEU A 55 9.03 -8.35 1.47
C LEU A 55 9.47 -7.13 0.65
N MET A 56 10.78 -7.02 0.42
CA MET A 56 11.36 -6.02 -0.48
C MET A 56 12.18 -6.75 -1.54
N PRO A 57 11.98 -6.49 -2.84
CA PRO A 57 12.81 -7.07 -3.90
C PRO A 57 14.29 -6.75 -3.70
N ASN A 58 15.18 -7.68 -3.99
CA ASN A 58 16.62 -7.49 -3.82
C ASN A 58 17.12 -6.34 -4.69
N GLY A 59 17.96 -5.47 -4.11
CA GLY A 59 18.48 -4.28 -4.79
C GLY A 59 17.53 -3.08 -4.83
N VAL A 60 16.29 -3.21 -4.34
CA VAL A 60 15.35 -2.12 -4.19
C VAL A 60 15.56 -1.40 -2.86
N THR A 61 15.40 -0.08 -2.87
CA THR A 61 15.34 0.80 -1.70
C THR A 61 14.10 1.68 -1.77
N LEU A 62 13.72 2.36 -0.69
CA LEU A 62 12.57 3.27 -0.69
C LEU A 62 12.74 4.49 -1.62
N ASP A 63 13.97 4.77 -2.06
CA ASP A 63 14.26 5.81 -3.06
C ASP A 63 14.33 5.29 -4.51
N SER A 64 14.14 4.00 -4.73
CA SER A 64 14.12 3.44 -6.09
C SER A 64 12.95 4.06 -6.89
N VAL A 65 13.14 4.18 -8.20
CA VAL A 65 12.05 4.60 -9.11
C VAL A 65 11.51 3.36 -9.81
N LEU A 66 10.36 2.87 -9.37
CA LEU A 66 9.72 1.66 -9.86
C LEU A 66 8.41 1.97 -10.60
N ALA A 67 8.07 1.13 -11.57
CA ALA A 67 6.94 1.39 -12.49
C ALA A 67 5.60 0.91 -11.94
N HIS A 68 5.13 1.46 -10.81
CA HIS A 68 3.88 1.07 -10.16
C HIS A 68 2.71 2.05 -10.37
N THR A 69 2.99 3.34 -10.66
CA THR A 69 1.93 4.34 -10.87
C THR A 69 2.31 5.27 -12.00
N TYR A 70 1.61 5.20 -13.13
CA TYR A 70 1.94 5.96 -14.33
C TYR A 70 2.01 7.48 -14.06
N GLY A 71 3.11 8.09 -14.48
CA GLY A 71 3.37 9.53 -14.31
C GLY A 71 3.69 9.96 -12.86
N ARG A 72 3.72 9.03 -11.86
CA ARG A 72 3.87 9.34 -10.44
C ARG A 72 4.91 8.48 -9.70
N ASN A 73 5.87 7.89 -10.42
CA ASN A 73 6.82 6.96 -9.82
C ASN A 73 7.96 7.64 -9.02
N THR A 74 8.36 8.86 -9.41
CA THR A 74 9.48 9.55 -8.76
C THR A 74 9.12 10.05 -7.36
N GLY A 75 9.89 9.63 -6.35
CA GLY A 75 9.66 9.99 -4.95
C GLY A 75 8.36 9.41 -4.36
N ASN A 76 7.88 8.32 -4.94
CA ASN A 76 6.64 7.64 -4.57
C ASN A 76 6.93 6.16 -4.27
N ILE A 77 6.62 5.73 -3.07
CA ILE A 77 6.84 4.36 -2.59
C ILE A 77 5.61 3.51 -2.92
N GLY A 78 5.75 2.53 -3.79
CA GLY A 78 4.69 1.54 -4.07
C GLY A 78 4.67 0.42 -3.03
N VAL A 79 3.55 0.26 -2.33
CA VAL A 79 3.31 -0.83 -1.37
C VAL A 79 2.16 -1.67 -1.88
N SER A 80 2.37 -2.96 -2.09
CA SER A 80 1.36 -3.83 -2.71
C SER A 80 1.04 -5.06 -1.87
N MET A 81 -0.25 -5.36 -1.70
CA MET A 81 -0.72 -6.63 -1.17
C MET A 81 -0.72 -7.69 -2.28
N CYS A 82 -0.13 -8.86 -2.03
CA CYS A 82 -0.17 -10.00 -2.95
C CYS A 82 -1.53 -10.69 -2.86
N CYS A 83 -2.50 -10.22 -3.64
CA CYS A 83 -3.88 -10.69 -3.60
C CYS A 83 -4.70 -10.23 -4.82
N CYS A 84 -5.99 -10.51 -4.79
CA CYS A 84 -7.01 -10.05 -5.75
C CYS A 84 -6.91 -10.68 -7.15
N LEU A 85 -6.44 -11.94 -7.23
CA LEU A 85 -6.55 -12.69 -8.48
C LEU A 85 -8.02 -12.80 -8.89
N ASP A 86 -8.30 -12.51 -10.17
CA ASP A 86 -9.63 -12.51 -10.78
C ASP A 86 -10.60 -11.50 -10.13
N ALA A 87 -10.11 -10.46 -9.46
CA ALA A 87 -10.95 -9.40 -8.92
C ALA A 87 -11.71 -8.67 -10.04
N ILE A 88 -12.98 -8.35 -9.76
CA ILE A 88 -13.84 -7.60 -10.68
C ILE A 88 -14.31 -6.33 -9.95
N ILE A 89 -14.12 -5.20 -10.59
CA ILE A 89 -14.65 -3.92 -10.13
C ILE A 89 -15.80 -3.54 -11.06
N TYR A 90 -16.96 -3.35 -10.46
CA TYR A 90 -18.16 -2.99 -11.19
C TYR A 90 -18.26 -1.47 -11.35
N ARG A 91 -19.05 -1.01 -12.33
CA ARG A 91 -19.23 0.42 -12.63
C ARG A 91 -19.86 1.23 -11.50
N ASP A 92 -20.55 0.59 -10.57
CA ASP A 92 -21.09 1.21 -9.35
C ASP A 92 -20.05 1.32 -8.22
N GLY A 93 -18.81 0.87 -8.48
CA GLY A 93 -17.73 0.87 -7.51
C GLY A 93 -17.79 -0.29 -6.53
N SER A 94 -18.71 -1.25 -6.67
CA SER A 94 -18.67 -2.49 -5.90
C SER A 94 -17.52 -3.38 -6.38
N VAL A 95 -17.00 -4.22 -5.48
CA VAL A 95 -15.84 -5.06 -5.73
C VAL A 95 -16.17 -6.52 -5.42
N ASN A 96 -15.89 -7.39 -6.37
CA ASN A 96 -15.68 -8.81 -6.11
C ASN A 96 -14.17 -9.03 -6.04
N PHE A 97 -13.64 -9.40 -4.87
CA PHE A 97 -12.20 -9.56 -4.67
C PHE A 97 -11.60 -10.81 -5.33
N GLY A 98 -12.39 -11.58 -6.07
CA GLY A 98 -11.95 -12.77 -6.77
C GLY A 98 -11.69 -13.97 -5.85
N SER A 99 -10.82 -14.86 -6.31
CA SER A 99 -10.50 -16.12 -5.59
C SER A 99 -9.44 -15.96 -4.49
N VAL A 100 -8.80 -14.80 -4.39
CA VAL A 100 -7.68 -14.50 -3.49
C VAL A 100 -7.90 -13.11 -2.85
N PRO A 101 -8.91 -12.97 -1.95
CA PRO A 101 -9.26 -11.67 -1.37
C PRO A 101 -8.15 -11.13 -0.46
N PRO A 102 -8.09 -9.80 -0.22
CA PRO A 102 -7.18 -9.24 0.77
C PRO A 102 -7.44 -9.84 2.15
N THR A 103 -6.37 -10.17 2.88
CA THR A 103 -6.49 -10.64 4.26
C THR A 103 -6.44 -9.48 5.25
N PHE A 104 -6.94 -9.71 6.46
CA PHE A 104 -6.78 -8.76 7.57
C PHE A 104 -5.29 -8.47 7.84
N ALA A 105 -4.46 -9.50 7.82
CA ALA A 105 -3.01 -9.37 8.04
C ALA A 105 -2.35 -8.45 7.01
N GLN A 106 -2.75 -8.55 5.75
CA GLN A 106 -2.25 -7.67 4.68
C GLN A 106 -2.67 -6.22 4.90
N ILE A 107 -3.94 -5.97 5.19
CA ILE A 107 -4.50 -4.63 5.43
C ILE A 107 -3.83 -4.00 6.66
N ASP A 108 -3.66 -4.75 7.73
CA ASP A 108 -3.02 -4.30 8.96
C ASP A 108 -1.52 -4.00 8.75
N ALA A 109 -0.80 -4.87 8.05
CA ALA A 109 0.60 -4.66 7.69
C ALA A 109 0.78 -3.41 6.81
N MET A 110 -0.06 -3.20 5.80
CA MET A 110 -0.02 -2.00 4.97
C MET A 110 -0.24 -0.74 5.81
N ALA A 111 -1.20 -0.75 6.71
CA ALA A 111 -1.47 0.37 7.60
C ALA A 111 -0.29 0.69 8.53
N LYS A 112 0.38 -0.34 9.09
CA LYS A 112 1.60 -0.17 9.89
C LYS A 112 2.76 0.40 9.07
N ILE A 113 2.98 -0.09 7.84
CA ILE A 113 3.98 0.44 6.92
C ILE A 113 3.72 1.93 6.66
N VAL A 114 2.49 2.30 6.34
CA VAL A 114 2.08 3.70 6.09
C VAL A 114 2.33 4.56 7.33
N ALA A 115 1.94 4.09 8.53
CA ALA A 115 2.19 4.80 9.79
C ALA A 115 3.68 5.06 10.01
N VAL A 116 4.53 4.05 9.83
CA VAL A 116 5.98 4.15 10.01
C VAL A 116 6.61 5.08 8.99
N ILE A 117 6.37 4.86 7.70
CA ILE A 117 7.02 5.66 6.65
C ILE A 117 6.59 7.13 6.75
N THR A 118 5.30 7.42 6.91
CA THR A 118 4.81 8.80 6.97
C THR A 118 5.30 9.58 8.19
N LYS A 119 5.74 8.90 9.24
CA LYS A 119 6.32 9.53 10.44
C LYS A 119 7.84 9.61 10.41
N CYS A 120 8.51 8.68 9.73
CA CYS A 120 9.97 8.62 9.68
C CYS A 120 10.56 9.37 8.48
N ALA A 121 9.88 9.37 7.33
CA ALA A 121 10.39 10.03 6.12
C ALA A 121 10.37 11.56 6.24
N PRO A 122 11.49 12.26 6.06
CA PRO A 122 11.60 13.70 6.35
C PRO A 122 10.60 14.56 5.60
N LYS A 123 10.25 14.21 4.36
CA LYS A 123 9.29 14.98 3.55
C LYS A 123 7.83 14.69 3.87
N MET A 124 7.53 13.57 4.55
CA MET A 124 6.17 13.18 4.93
C MET A 124 5.89 13.46 6.41
N ALA A 125 6.89 13.41 7.28
CA ALA A 125 6.75 13.54 8.73
C ALA A 125 6.02 14.83 9.19
N PRO A 126 6.20 16.00 8.55
CA PRO A 126 5.45 17.20 8.91
C PRO A 126 3.93 17.09 8.70
N PHE A 127 3.49 16.21 7.79
CA PHE A 127 2.08 16.06 7.42
C PHE A 127 1.43 14.83 8.08
N GLY A 128 2.23 13.84 8.50
CA GLY A 128 1.74 12.56 9.00
C GLY A 128 0.91 11.79 7.96
N VAL A 129 -0.05 10.99 8.44
CA VAL A 129 -0.93 10.18 7.57
C VAL A 129 -2.07 11.04 7.03
N THR A 130 -2.01 11.39 5.77
CA THR A 130 -3.02 12.19 5.04
C THR A 130 -3.16 11.69 3.60
N ALA A 131 -4.15 12.20 2.86
CA ALA A 131 -4.27 11.93 1.42
C ALA A 131 -3.11 12.52 0.58
N ASN A 132 -2.28 13.41 1.14
CA ASN A 132 -1.08 13.90 0.45
C ASN A 132 0.14 13.00 0.64
N THR A 133 0.15 12.19 1.70
CA THR A 133 1.27 11.29 2.02
C THR A 133 0.97 9.83 1.69
N PHE A 134 -0.31 9.44 1.65
CA PHE A 134 -0.75 8.12 1.20
C PHE A 134 -2.02 8.21 0.37
N ARG A 135 -1.98 7.64 -0.83
CA ARG A 135 -3.14 7.40 -1.70
C ARG A 135 -3.14 5.97 -2.21
N THR A 136 -4.31 5.47 -2.55
CA THR A 136 -4.42 4.25 -3.35
C THR A 136 -4.17 4.55 -4.82
N HIS A 137 -3.86 3.51 -5.60
CA HIS A 137 -3.74 3.67 -7.06
C HIS A 137 -5.06 4.17 -7.67
N SER A 138 -6.19 3.67 -7.17
CA SER A 138 -7.52 4.14 -7.57
C SER A 138 -7.71 5.65 -7.32
N GLU A 139 -7.28 6.18 -6.17
CA GLU A 139 -7.39 7.61 -5.87
C GLU A 139 -6.51 8.46 -6.80
N TRP A 140 -5.32 7.96 -7.18
CA TRP A 140 -4.48 8.62 -8.19
C TRP A 140 -5.13 8.58 -9.56
N ALA A 141 -5.68 7.42 -9.95
CA ALA A 141 -6.34 7.26 -11.24
C ALA A 141 -7.52 8.24 -11.42
N GLU A 142 -8.34 8.43 -10.37
CA GLU A 142 -9.43 9.42 -10.41
C GLU A 142 -8.91 10.86 -10.57
N MET A 143 -7.82 11.21 -9.86
CA MET A 143 -7.21 12.54 -9.99
C MET A 143 -6.64 12.81 -11.37
N ASP A 144 -6.11 11.77 -12.03
CA ASP A 144 -5.44 11.85 -13.32
C ASP A 144 -6.39 11.60 -14.51
N GLY A 145 -7.67 11.35 -14.25
CA GLY A 145 -8.69 11.15 -15.28
C GLY A 145 -8.74 9.74 -15.87
N TYR A 146 -8.19 8.74 -15.19
CA TYR A 146 -8.17 7.32 -15.61
C TYR A 146 -8.97 6.39 -14.70
N GLY A 147 -9.59 6.92 -13.67
CA GLY A 147 -10.33 6.15 -12.68
C GLY A 147 -11.73 5.77 -13.14
N LEU A 148 -12.39 4.93 -12.34
CA LEU A 148 -13.70 4.38 -12.62
C LEU A 148 -14.78 5.46 -12.85
N TYR A 149 -14.69 6.57 -12.13
CA TYR A 149 -15.68 7.65 -12.16
C TYR A 149 -15.31 8.80 -13.10
N SER A 150 -14.10 8.80 -13.66
CA SER A 150 -13.62 9.83 -14.58
C SER A 150 -14.05 9.61 -16.04
N GLY A 151 -14.69 8.49 -16.34
CA GLY A 151 -15.15 8.13 -17.67
C GLY A 151 -14.14 7.39 -18.55
N ASP A 152 -12.90 7.26 -18.10
CA ASP A 152 -11.88 6.40 -18.72
C ASP A 152 -11.70 5.16 -17.84
N ALA A 153 -12.16 4.02 -18.32
CA ALA A 153 -12.14 2.75 -17.59
C ALA A 153 -10.80 2.02 -17.74
N ASP A 154 -9.66 2.72 -17.70
CA ASP A 154 -8.36 2.06 -17.63
C ASP A 154 -8.19 1.35 -16.27
N MET A 155 -7.46 0.24 -16.27
CA MET A 155 -7.43 -0.77 -15.20
C MET A 155 -6.62 -0.36 -13.94
N ARG A 156 -6.83 0.86 -13.41
CA ARG A 156 -6.11 1.40 -12.25
C ARG A 156 -7.00 1.51 -11.02
N TRP A 157 -7.66 0.41 -10.68
CA TRP A 157 -8.71 0.42 -9.65
C TRP A 157 -8.28 -0.21 -8.34
N ASP A 158 -7.03 -0.62 -8.24
CA ASP A 158 -6.55 -1.29 -7.05
C ASP A 158 -6.73 -0.42 -5.81
N LEU A 159 -7.21 -1.06 -4.78
CA LEU A 159 -7.62 -0.48 -3.52
C LEU A 159 -8.74 0.57 -3.61
N ILE A 160 -9.64 0.47 -4.60
CA ILE A 160 -10.83 1.34 -4.65
C ILE A 160 -11.71 1.15 -3.41
N LYS A 161 -11.87 -0.10 -2.96
CA LYS A 161 -12.56 -0.47 -1.72
C LYS A 161 -11.82 -1.57 -0.99
N LEU A 162 -11.95 -1.60 0.33
CA LEU A 162 -11.51 -2.67 1.21
C LEU A 162 -12.61 -2.97 2.22
N GLU A 163 -12.62 -4.20 2.76
CA GLU A 163 -13.43 -4.53 3.91
C GLU A 163 -12.89 -3.79 5.14
N ASP A 164 -13.78 -3.13 5.86
CA ASP A 164 -13.46 -2.56 7.17
C ASP A 164 -13.72 -3.63 8.24
N LEU A 165 -12.68 -4.40 8.51
CA LEU A 165 -12.71 -5.53 9.44
C LEU A 165 -12.79 -5.03 10.89
N GLY A 166 -13.93 -4.60 11.32
CA GLY A 166 -14.15 -4.13 12.68
C GLY A 166 -15.50 -3.44 12.88
N ALA A 167 -16.20 -3.15 11.82
CA ALA A 167 -17.57 -2.63 11.86
C ALA A 167 -18.32 -3.21 10.68
N ASP A 168 -19.33 -4.00 10.94
CA ASP A 168 -20.33 -4.51 9.99
C ASP A 168 -19.83 -4.75 8.53
N GLU A 169 -20.33 -5.75 7.86
CA GLU A 169 -19.97 -6.28 6.51
C GLU A 169 -19.90 -5.27 5.34
N TYR A 170 -19.49 -4.02 5.58
CA TYR A 170 -19.44 -2.98 4.57
C TYR A 170 -18.03 -2.71 4.07
N THR A 171 -17.86 -2.74 2.76
CA THR A 171 -16.66 -2.21 2.11
C THR A 171 -16.66 -0.67 2.18
N LYS A 172 -15.50 -0.09 2.50
CA LYS A 172 -15.26 1.37 2.50
C LYS A 172 -14.19 1.72 1.46
N PRO A 173 -14.06 3.00 1.07
CA PRO A 173 -12.94 3.44 0.24
C PRO A 173 -11.62 2.95 0.81
N GLY A 174 -10.82 2.27 -0.01
CA GLY A 174 -9.61 1.59 0.46
C GLY A 174 -8.58 2.55 1.07
N GLY A 175 -8.47 3.76 0.51
CA GLY A 175 -7.63 4.81 1.06
C GLY A 175 -8.03 5.22 2.47
N ASP A 176 -9.33 5.34 2.75
CA ASP A 176 -9.84 5.72 4.07
C ASP A 176 -9.60 4.60 5.10
N VAL A 177 -9.79 3.33 4.69
CA VAL A 177 -9.50 2.17 5.55
C VAL A 177 -8.03 2.16 5.98
N ILE A 178 -7.11 2.28 5.01
CA ILE A 178 -5.67 2.24 5.32
C ILE A 178 -5.24 3.47 6.13
N ARG A 179 -5.65 4.67 5.76
CA ARG A 179 -5.32 5.91 6.51
C ARG A 179 -5.87 5.86 7.93
N GLY A 180 -7.12 5.45 8.11
CA GLY A 180 -7.73 5.33 9.44
C GLY A 180 -6.98 4.35 10.35
N LYS A 181 -6.66 3.15 9.83
CA LYS A 181 -5.86 2.17 10.57
C LYS A 181 -4.42 2.65 10.83
N ALA A 182 -3.78 3.31 9.88
CA ALA A 182 -2.43 3.85 10.06
C ALA A 182 -2.38 4.93 11.15
N ILE A 183 -3.38 5.82 11.18
CA ILE A 183 -3.52 6.80 12.27
C ILE A 183 -3.71 6.08 13.62
N TRP A 184 -4.58 5.07 13.66
CA TRP A 184 -4.78 4.29 14.88
C TRP A 184 -3.48 3.65 15.38
N HIS A 185 -2.71 3.01 14.49
CA HIS A 185 -1.41 2.41 14.83
C HIS A 185 -0.40 3.42 15.36
N THR A 186 -0.39 4.64 14.85
CA THR A 186 0.52 5.69 15.31
C THR A 186 0.36 5.98 16.82
N PHE A 187 -0.85 5.83 17.38
CA PHE A 187 -1.15 6.19 18.75
C PHE A 187 -1.39 4.99 19.70
N ASN A 188 -1.78 3.83 19.15
CA ASN A 188 -2.27 2.71 19.95
C ASN A 188 -1.44 1.42 19.82
N ASN A 189 -0.51 1.36 18.87
CA ASN A 189 0.34 0.18 18.68
C ASN A 189 1.72 0.46 19.27
N SER A 190 2.10 -0.28 20.36
CA SER A 190 3.39 -0.08 21.04
C SER A 190 4.58 -0.27 20.13
N ASP A 191 4.53 -1.26 19.22
CA ASP A 191 5.65 -1.57 18.34
C ASP A 191 5.87 -0.45 17.32
N VAL A 192 4.79 0.07 16.74
CA VAL A 192 4.83 1.24 15.86
C VAL A 192 5.26 2.47 16.66
N TYR A 193 4.60 2.74 17.79
CA TYR A 193 4.89 3.91 18.62
C TYR A 193 6.37 3.99 19.03
N ASN A 194 6.98 2.88 19.44
CA ASN A 194 8.38 2.85 19.85
C ASN A 194 9.34 3.14 18.68
N LEU A 195 9.00 2.75 17.45
CA LEU A 195 9.80 3.08 16.27
C LEU A 195 9.72 4.56 15.87
N LEU A 196 8.69 5.28 16.32
CA LEU A 196 8.45 6.68 16.00
C LEU A 196 9.14 7.66 16.98
N GLN A 197 9.69 7.15 18.05
CA GLN A 197 10.46 7.98 18.99
C GLN A 197 11.81 8.38 18.37
N PRO A 198 12.32 9.57 18.67
CA PRO A 198 13.59 10.06 18.14
C PRO A 198 14.78 9.23 18.60
#